data_adaf758f16c5663b6ad2f1f189139f34
#
_entry.id   adaf758f16c5663b6ad2f1f189139f34
#
_cell.length_a   1.000
_cell.length_b   1.000
_cell.length_c   1.000
_cell.angle_alpha   90.00
_cell.angle_beta   90.00
_cell.angle_gamma   90.00
#
_symmetry.space_group_name_H-M   'P 1'
#
loop_
_entity.id
_entity.type
_entity.pdbx_description
1 polymer ?
#
loop_
_entity_poly.entity_id
_entity_poly.type
_entity_poly.pdbx_seq_one_letter_code
_entity_poly.pdbx_strand_id
1 'polypeptide(L)'
;AEKVVEYYLLDDFKAHGWIAHQRYPTKGRVWHPGGAHPFSGMDEALVHNGDFANYHAVCEYLKQHNIYPQFLTDTEVSVQLLDLLNRTFEYPMEYIIEAMAPTTEHDFDRLTPEKQRIYRYIQSAHIHASPDGPWFFIIARNNPYANYFQLIGITDTSMLRPQVFALQEGEVQIGLICSEKQAIDATLQNLAAEDDRFCPVADKYWNARGGSAADGGAFIFTVRDAGRGDGSKELVCTNKFGTPVRTPEGQAHFRPSLGLRAADNGNEISATVVRSMAAADTSDLKDYGTTHLPGWDYPALSHFCRELVDQGAKNDTAKT
;
A
#
# COMPACT_ATOMS: atom_id res chain seq x y z
N ALA A 1 17.05 -5.30 13.29
CA ALA A 1 15.92 -4.65 13.95
C ALA A 1 16.16 -4.46 15.45
N GLU A 2 16.50 -5.52 16.21
CA GLU A 2 16.66 -5.51 17.68
C GLU A 2 17.54 -4.36 18.19
N LYS A 3 18.74 -4.19 17.64
CA LYS A 3 19.66 -3.10 18.01
C LYS A 3 19.10 -1.69 17.78
N VAL A 4 18.19 -1.52 16.83
CA VAL A 4 17.50 -0.24 16.57
C VAL A 4 16.48 0.00 17.68
N VAL A 5 15.70 -1.00 18.03
CA VAL A 5 14.71 -0.94 19.11
C VAL A 5 15.39 -0.60 20.44
N GLU A 6 16.47 -1.31 20.78
CA GLU A 6 17.28 -1.07 21.97
C GLU A 6 17.88 0.33 22.00
N TYR A 7 18.54 0.76 20.89
CA TYR A 7 19.22 2.04 20.82
C TYR A 7 18.28 3.23 20.93
N TYR A 8 17.10 3.15 20.30
CA TYR A 8 16.10 4.22 20.30
C TYR A 8 15.04 4.06 21.41
N LEU A 9 15.18 3.08 22.31
CA LEU A 9 14.27 2.82 23.43
C LEU A 9 12.81 2.66 22.97
N LEU A 10 12.58 1.85 21.94
CA LEU A 10 11.27 1.69 21.31
C LEU A 10 10.39 0.63 21.98
N ASP A 11 10.88 -0.12 22.97
CA ASP A 11 10.15 -1.23 23.61
C ASP A 11 8.78 -0.79 24.16
N ASP A 12 8.72 0.39 24.76
CA ASP A 12 7.49 0.95 25.32
C ASP A 12 6.80 1.98 24.41
N PHE A 13 7.33 2.18 23.20
CA PHE A 13 6.79 3.19 22.29
C PHE A 13 5.52 2.68 21.61
N LYS A 14 4.42 3.42 21.76
CA LYS A 14 3.12 3.11 21.16
C LYS A 14 2.71 4.16 20.13
N ALA A 15 2.30 3.73 18.97
CA ALA A 15 1.80 4.59 17.89
C ALA A 15 0.68 3.90 17.10
N HIS A 16 -0.23 4.69 16.53
CA HIS A 16 -1.29 4.19 15.66
C HIS A 16 -0.79 3.82 14.26
N GLY A 17 0.35 4.34 13.85
CA GLY A 17 0.92 4.07 12.54
C GLY A 17 2.44 4.02 12.59
N TRP A 18 2.99 3.14 11.78
CA TRP A 18 4.42 2.93 11.65
C TRP A 18 4.79 2.89 10.18
N ILE A 19 5.86 3.58 9.80
CA ILE A 19 6.50 3.42 8.50
C ILE A 19 7.95 3.04 8.70
N ALA A 20 8.46 2.16 7.86
CA ALA A 20 9.84 1.73 7.88
C ALA A 20 10.33 1.43 6.46
N HIS A 21 11.63 1.55 6.25
CA HIS A 21 12.26 1.26 5.00
C HIS A 21 13.58 0.52 5.23
N GLN A 22 13.72 -0.61 4.59
CA GLN A 22 15.00 -1.30 4.50
C GLN A 22 15.64 -0.96 3.16
N ARG A 23 16.70 -0.17 3.21
CA ARG A 23 17.38 0.31 2.02
C ARG A 23 18.32 -0.75 1.44
N TYR A 24 18.13 -1.06 0.16
CA TYR A 24 19.10 -1.81 -0.63
C TYR A 24 19.78 -0.84 -1.61
N PRO A 25 21.10 -0.64 -1.53
CA PRO A 25 21.80 0.31 -2.39
C PRO A 25 21.84 -0.20 -3.83
N THR A 26 21.16 0.49 -4.72
CA THR A 26 21.13 0.17 -6.15
C THR A 26 21.90 1.18 -6.98
N LYS A 27 21.85 2.47 -6.62
CA LYS A 27 22.43 3.58 -7.39
C LYS A 27 22.78 4.78 -6.50
N GLY A 28 23.81 5.51 -6.84
CA GLY A 28 24.21 6.75 -6.16
C GLY A 28 24.89 6.56 -4.80
N ARG A 29 24.94 7.61 -3.98
CA ARG A 29 25.56 7.62 -2.65
C ARG A 29 24.61 7.12 -1.54
N VAL A 30 23.93 6.04 -1.80
CA VAL A 30 22.89 5.46 -0.91
C VAL A 30 23.43 4.94 0.43
N TRP A 31 24.74 4.78 0.56
CA TRP A 31 25.43 4.42 1.79
C TRP A 31 25.51 5.57 2.81
N HIS A 32 25.27 6.82 2.36
CA HIS A 32 25.35 7.98 3.26
C HIS A 32 24.11 8.02 4.19
N PRO A 33 24.29 8.21 5.50
CA PRO A 33 23.18 8.25 6.46
C PRO A 33 22.11 9.30 6.14
N GLY A 34 22.50 10.45 5.56
CA GLY A 34 21.60 11.50 5.11
C GLY A 34 20.61 11.10 4.02
N GLY A 35 20.78 9.90 3.42
CA GLY A 35 19.82 9.33 2.49
C GLY A 35 18.90 8.28 3.12
N ALA A 36 18.94 8.08 4.44
CA ALA A 36 18.08 7.11 5.12
C ALA A 36 16.63 7.59 5.21
N HIS A 37 15.69 6.68 4.97
CA HIS A 37 14.25 6.94 5.13
C HIS A 37 13.80 6.68 6.57
N PRO A 38 12.66 7.26 7.01
CA PRO A 38 11.80 8.20 6.30
C PRO A 38 12.37 9.62 6.22
N PHE A 39 11.94 10.40 5.21
CA PHE A 39 12.07 11.85 5.21
C PHE A 39 10.76 12.47 5.71
N SER A 40 10.87 13.60 6.42
CA SER A 40 9.73 14.26 7.04
C SER A 40 9.50 15.65 6.50
N GLY A 41 8.23 15.99 6.23
CA GLY A 41 7.70 17.35 6.14
C GLY A 41 7.25 17.83 7.52
N MET A 42 6.31 18.77 7.56
CA MET A 42 5.77 19.29 8.84
C MET A 42 4.77 18.31 9.47
N ASP A 43 3.84 17.80 8.69
CA ASP A 43 2.75 16.96 9.16
C ASP A 43 2.82 15.53 8.61
N GLU A 44 3.81 15.21 7.79
CA GLU A 44 3.98 13.94 7.13
C GLU A 44 5.41 13.41 7.20
N ALA A 45 5.52 12.10 7.11
CA ALA A 45 6.76 11.38 6.87
C ALA A 45 6.56 10.37 5.74
N LEU A 46 7.59 10.18 4.92
CA LEU A 46 7.49 9.40 3.69
C LEU A 46 8.65 8.42 3.54
N VAL A 47 8.32 7.21 3.13
CA VAL A 47 9.27 6.24 2.58
C VAL A 47 8.96 6.00 1.10
N HIS A 48 10.00 5.77 0.32
CA HIS A 48 9.93 5.67 -1.13
C HIS A 48 10.65 4.41 -1.61
N ASN A 49 10.08 3.76 -2.60
CA ASN A 49 10.76 2.71 -3.36
C ASN A 49 10.59 3.00 -4.85
N GLY A 50 11.70 3.20 -5.54
CA GLY A 50 11.76 3.52 -6.96
C GLY A 50 12.77 4.62 -7.25
N ASP A 51 12.69 5.18 -8.45
CA ASP A 51 13.57 6.25 -8.93
C ASP A 51 12.77 7.27 -9.73
N PHE A 52 13.12 8.56 -9.59
CA PHE A 52 12.58 9.63 -10.44
C PHE A 52 13.46 9.81 -11.68
N ALA A 53 12.89 9.58 -12.84
CA ALA A 53 13.53 9.88 -14.11
C ALA A 53 13.74 11.39 -14.30
N ASN A 54 12.81 12.20 -13.80
CA ASN A 54 12.79 13.66 -13.91
C ASN A 54 13.23 14.40 -12.63
N TYR A 55 14.07 13.77 -11.79
CA TYR A 55 14.53 14.31 -10.50
C TYR A 55 14.91 15.80 -10.56
N HIS A 56 15.73 16.19 -11.55
CA HIS A 56 16.18 17.57 -11.68
C HIS A 56 15.03 18.55 -12.00
N ALA A 57 14.04 18.12 -12.80
CA ALA A 57 12.89 18.97 -13.11
C ALA A 57 12.06 19.25 -11.85
N VAL A 58 11.84 18.24 -11.01
CA VAL A 58 11.13 18.39 -9.73
C VAL A 58 11.92 19.29 -8.77
N CYS A 59 13.25 19.16 -8.71
CA CYS A 59 14.10 20.06 -7.93
C CYS A 59 13.97 21.53 -8.40
N GLU A 60 14.00 21.77 -9.71
CA GLU A 60 13.83 23.13 -10.26
C GLU A 60 12.43 23.70 -9.99
N TYR A 61 11.41 22.86 -10.03
CA TYR A 61 10.05 23.25 -9.62
C TYR A 61 10.02 23.68 -8.13
N LEU A 62 10.59 22.88 -7.23
CA LEU A 62 10.66 23.23 -5.80
C LEU A 62 11.42 24.53 -5.55
N LYS A 63 12.51 24.78 -6.26
CA LYS A 63 13.28 26.03 -6.18
C LYS A 63 12.46 27.27 -6.53
N GLN A 64 11.52 27.17 -7.46
CA GLN A 64 10.60 28.28 -7.78
C GLN A 64 9.71 28.67 -6.59
N HIS A 65 9.53 27.72 -5.65
CA HIS A 65 8.81 27.91 -4.39
C HIS A 65 9.75 28.18 -3.19
N ASN A 66 11.05 28.50 -3.45
CA ASN A 66 12.09 28.71 -2.44
C ASN A 66 12.38 27.48 -1.56
N ILE A 67 12.18 26.28 -2.10
CA ILE A 67 12.49 25.00 -1.46
C ILE A 67 13.75 24.43 -2.12
N TYR A 68 14.78 24.14 -1.32
CA TYR A 68 16.09 23.71 -1.80
C TYR A 68 16.46 22.37 -1.17
N PRO A 69 16.32 21.25 -1.89
CA PRO A 69 16.72 19.93 -1.39
C PRO A 69 18.20 19.89 -1.00
N GLN A 70 18.51 19.22 0.12
CA GLN A 70 19.84 19.21 0.72
C GLN A 70 20.56 17.87 0.60
N PHE A 71 19.82 16.76 0.51
CA PHE A 71 20.37 15.41 0.63
C PHE A 71 20.55 14.68 -0.71
N LEU A 72 20.21 15.30 -1.81
CA LEU A 72 20.37 14.75 -3.18
C LEU A 72 19.66 13.39 -3.36
N THR A 73 18.51 13.22 -2.74
CA THR A 73 17.66 12.03 -2.87
C THR A 73 16.27 12.42 -3.31
N ASP A 74 15.70 11.62 -4.18
CA ASP A 74 14.32 11.78 -4.67
C ASP A 74 13.28 11.62 -3.54
N THR A 75 13.60 10.88 -2.48
CA THR A 75 12.73 10.77 -1.30
C THR A 75 12.59 12.09 -0.54
N GLU A 76 13.67 12.85 -0.37
CA GLU A 76 13.61 14.21 0.18
C GLU A 76 12.74 15.11 -0.70
N VAL A 77 12.99 15.08 -2.00
CA VAL A 77 12.22 15.84 -2.99
C VAL A 77 10.74 15.49 -2.96
N SER A 78 10.43 14.21 -2.79
CA SER A 78 9.04 13.71 -2.69
C SER A 78 8.30 14.29 -1.49
N VAL A 79 8.91 14.27 -0.30
CA VAL A 79 8.26 14.79 0.90
C VAL A 79 8.14 16.30 0.87
N GLN A 80 9.12 17.00 0.30
CA GLN A 80 9.06 18.47 0.12
C GLN A 80 7.96 18.87 -0.87
N LEU A 81 7.79 18.10 -1.94
CA LEU A 81 6.68 18.31 -2.88
C LEU A 81 5.32 18.04 -2.21
N LEU A 82 5.22 16.95 -1.45
CA LEU A 82 4.00 16.63 -0.70
C LEU A 82 3.65 17.74 0.30
N ASP A 83 4.62 18.23 1.10
CA ASP A 83 4.42 19.34 2.04
C ASP A 83 4.00 20.64 1.33
N LEU A 84 4.61 20.94 0.19
CA LEU A 84 4.21 22.10 -0.62
C LEU A 84 2.75 22.03 -1.05
N LEU A 85 2.33 20.89 -1.61
CA LEU A 85 0.96 20.68 -2.08
C LEU A 85 -0.05 20.63 -0.94
N ASN A 86 0.32 20.02 0.18
CA ASN A 86 -0.55 19.85 1.35
C ASN A 86 -0.68 21.16 2.16
N ARG A 87 0.45 21.73 2.57
CA ARG A 87 0.49 22.82 3.54
C ARG A 87 0.43 24.20 2.89
N THR A 88 1.10 24.40 1.75
CA THR A 88 1.16 25.70 1.09
C THR A 88 0.01 25.92 0.11
N PHE A 89 -0.32 24.89 -0.68
CA PHE A 89 -1.45 24.97 -1.62
C PHE A 89 -2.79 24.51 -1.02
N GLU A 90 -2.74 23.89 0.16
CA GLU A 90 -3.91 23.39 0.88
C GLU A 90 -4.79 22.46 0.02
N TYR A 91 -4.15 21.67 -0.86
CA TYR A 91 -4.88 20.75 -1.70
C TYR A 91 -5.46 19.58 -0.89
N PRO A 92 -6.71 19.20 -1.15
CA PRO A 92 -7.24 17.93 -0.66
C PRO A 92 -6.39 16.77 -1.22
N MET A 93 -6.33 15.66 -0.47
CA MET A 93 -5.48 14.51 -0.80
C MET A 93 -5.75 13.97 -2.22
N GLU A 94 -6.99 14.00 -2.69
CA GLU A 94 -7.35 13.63 -4.08
C GLU A 94 -6.55 14.43 -5.11
N TYR A 95 -6.37 15.73 -4.88
CA TYR A 95 -5.67 16.62 -5.82
C TYR A 95 -4.15 16.51 -5.68
N ILE A 96 -3.65 16.24 -4.48
CA ILE A 96 -2.23 15.92 -4.25
C ILE A 96 -1.87 14.65 -5.01
N ILE A 97 -2.68 13.60 -4.90
CA ILE A 97 -2.48 12.35 -5.64
C ILE A 97 -2.54 12.61 -7.14
N GLU A 98 -3.47 13.45 -7.62
CA GLU A 98 -3.56 13.79 -9.04
C GLU A 98 -2.33 14.57 -9.53
N ALA A 99 -1.76 15.44 -8.73
CA ALA A 99 -0.55 16.18 -9.08
C ALA A 99 0.70 15.28 -9.14
N MET A 100 0.78 14.27 -8.27
CA MET A 100 1.92 13.36 -8.17
C MET A 100 1.81 12.13 -9.08
N ALA A 101 0.62 11.56 -9.18
CA ALA A 101 0.29 10.38 -9.98
C ALA A 101 -0.94 10.67 -10.83
N PRO A 102 -0.78 11.40 -11.94
CA PRO A 102 -1.89 11.89 -12.74
C PRO A 102 -2.71 10.74 -13.35
N THR A 103 -4.01 10.98 -13.51
CA THR A 103 -4.90 10.05 -14.20
C THR A 103 -4.43 9.86 -15.63
N THR A 104 -4.28 8.59 -16.06
CA THR A 104 -3.83 8.25 -17.40
C THR A 104 -4.87 8.63 -18.44
N GLU A 105 -4.46 8.93 -19.67
CA GLU A 105 -5.36 9.31 -20.76
C GLU A 105 -6.47 8.29 -21.01
N HIS A 106 -6.14 7.00 -20.93
CA HIS A 106 -7.11 5.93 -21.09
C HIS A 106 -8.25 5.97 -20.07
N ASP A 107 -7.97 6.40 -18.85
CA ASP A 107 -8.94 6.47 -17.77
C ASP A 107 -9.55 7.86 -17.60
N PHE A 108 -8.93 8.88 -18.17
CA PHE A 108 -9.37 10.27 -18.04
C PHE A 108 -10.81 10.50 -18.56
N ASP A 109 -11.14 9.90 -19.69
CA ASP A 109 -12.48 10.01 -20.29
C ASP A 109 -13.58 9.32 -19.48
N ARG A 110 -13.19 8.45 -18.53
CA ARG A 110 -14.12 7.79 -17.59
C ARG A 110 -14.48 8.63 -16.37
N LEU A 111 -13.76 9.73 -16.15
CA LEU A 111 -14.04 10.69 -15.09
C LEU A 111 -15.26 11.55 -15.46
N THR A 112 -15.92 12.09 -14.43
CA THR A 112 -16.99 13.09 -14.66
C THR A 112 -16.42 14.35 -15.34
N PRO A 113 -17.20 15.06 -16.15
CA PRO A 113 -16.75 16.29 -16.80
C PRO A 113 -16.17 17.35 -15.84
N GLU A 114 -16.70 17.41 -14.62
CA GLU A 114 -16.19 18.30 -13.58
C GLU A 114 -14.79 17.89 -13.13
N LYS A 115 -14.57 16.60 -12.83
CA LYS A 115 -13.25 16.07 -12.47
C LYS A 115 -12.26 16.22 -13.61
N GLN A 116 -12.66 15.94 -14.86
CA GLN A 116 -11.81 16.13 -16.03
C GLN A 116 -11.30 17.58 -16.11
N ARG A 117 -12.18 18.57 -15.89
CA ARG A 117 -11.79 19.97 -15.91
C ARG A 117 -10.79 20.31 -14.80
N ILE A 118 -11.07 19.90 -13.56
CA ILE A 118 -10.21 20.17 -12.41
C ILE A 118 -8.85 19.47 -12.58
N TYR A 119 -8.86 18.20 -12.95
CA TYR A 119 -7.64 17.42 -13.12
C TYR A 119 -6.76 17.95 -14.26
N ARG A 120 -7.38 18.43 -15.34
CA ARG A 120 -6.63 19.09 -16.43
C ARG A 120 -5.88 20.32 -15.93
N TYR A 121 -6.47 21.13 -15.06
CA TYR A 121 -5.78 22.27 -14.44
C TYR A 121 -4.65 21.80 -13.53
N ILE A 122 -4.87 20.81 -12.68
CA ILE A 122 -3.85 20.25 -11.77
C ILE A 122 -2.67 19.70 -12.59
N GLN A 123 -2.93 18.85 -13.57
CA GLN A 123 -1.91 18.25 -14.43
C GLN A 123 -1.12 19.33 -15.18
N SER A 124 -1.77 20.39 -15.68
CA SER A 124 -1.11 21.46 -16.40
C SER A 124 -0.27 22.35 -15.48
N ALA A 125 -0.79 22.67 -14.29
CA ALA A 125 -0.09 23.49 -13.30
C ALA A 125 1.16 22.81 -12.71
N HIS A 126 1.12 21.47 -12.59
CA HIS A 126 2.16 20.68 -11.92
C HIS A 126 2.91 19.74 -12.88
N ILE A 127 2.85 19.97 -14.18
CA ILE A 127 3.48 19.10 -15.19
C ILE A 127 4.99 18.88 -14.95
N HIS A 128 5.69 19.85 -14.39
CA HIS A 128 7.11 19.75 -14.07
C HIS A 128 7.39 19.22 -12.67
N ALA A 129 6.36 19.10 -11.86
CA ALA A 129 6.43 18.60 -10.48
C ALA A 129 6.01 17.15 -10.35
N SER A 130 5.20 16.62 -11.29
CA SER A 130 4.79 15.23 -11.27
C SER A 130 6.01 14.33 -11.36
N PRO A 131 6.26 13.47 -10.35
CA PRO A 131 7.37 12.53 -10.41
C PRO A 131 7.19 11.53 -11.54
N ASP A 132 8.20 11.38 -12.40
CA ASP A 132 8.19 10.46 -13.52
C ASP A 132 9.10 9.27 -13.25
N GLY A 133 8.69 8.07 -13.64
CA GLY A 133 9.42 6.83 -13.44
C GLY A 133 8.67 5.81 -12.56
N PRO A 134 9.27 4.64 -12.32
CA PRO A 134 8.68 3.62 -11.48
C PRO A 134 8.92 3.93 -10.00
N TRP A 135 7.89 4.34 -9.29
CA TRP A 135 7.98 4.64 -7.86
C TRP A 135 6.69 4.29 -7.11
N PHE A 136 6.80 4.15 -5.80
CA PHE A 136 5.67 4.24 -4.91
C PHE A 136 6.04 4.90 -3.59
N PHE A 137 5.05 5.49 -2.95
CA PHE A 137 5.17 6.13 -1.65
C PHE A 137 4.33 5.44 -0.60
N ILE A 138 4.88 5.32 0.60
CA ILE A 138 4.13 5.07 1.82
C ILE A 138 4.31 6.29 2.71
N ILE A 139 3.20 6.94 3.07
CA ILE A 139 3.17 8.22 3.75
C ILE A 139 2.43 8.06 5.06
N ALA A 140 3.06 8.44 6.16
CA ALA A 140 2.41 8.66 7.43
C ALA A 140 2.09 10.14 7.56
N ARG A 141 0.83 10.50 7.75
CA ARG A 141 0.37 11.88 7.85
C ARG A 141 -0.45 12.07 9.12
N ASN A 142 -0.12 13.11 9.87
CA ASN A 142 -0.91 13.56 11.01
C ASN A 142 -1.72 14.80 10.63
N ASN A 143 -2.99 14.84 11.00
CA ASN A 143 -3.79 16.05 10.92
C ASN A 143 -4.27 16.43 12.33
N PRO A 144 -3.50 17.27 13.06
CA PRO A 144 -3.82 17.62 14.43
C PRO A 144 -5.08 18.45 14.55
N TYR A 145 -5.45 19.20 13.52
CA TYR A 145 -6.64 20.06 13.52
C TYR A 145 -7.93 19.25 13.40
N ALA A 146 -7.92 18.23 12.56
CA ALA A 146 -9.06 17.33 12.37
C ALA A 146 -8.97 16.05 13.21
N ASN A 147 -7.91 15.91 14.04
CA ASN A 147 -7.69 14.80 14.97
C ASN A 147 -7.78 13.42 14.31
N TYR A 148 -7.07 13.25 13.20
CA TYR A 148 -6.92 11.95 12.56
C TYR A 148 -5.47 11.72 12.13
N PHE A 149 -5.12 10.44 12.03
CA PHE A 149 -3.87 9.98 11.45
C PHE A 149 -4.14 9.19 10.18
N GLN A 150 -3.27 9.31 9.18
CA GLN A 150 -3.38 8.59 7.91
C GLN A 150 -2.11 7.81 7.58
N LEU A 151 -2.30 6.60 7.06
CA LEU A 151 -1.28 5.85 6.34
C LEU A 151 -1.74 5.74 4.88
N ILE A 152 -0.95 6.31 3.96
CA ILE A 152 -1.35 6.49 2.57
C ILE A 152 -0.34 5.74 1.69
N GLY A 153 -0.85 4.93 0.76
CA GLY A 153 -0.06 4.36 -0.31
C GLY A 153 -0.42 4.97 -1.65
N ILE A 154 0.58 5.44 -2.40
CA ILE A 154 0.40 5.99 -3.76
C ILE A 154 1.31 5.22 -4.71
N THR A 155 0.72 4.68 -5.78
CA THR A 155 1.42 3.97 -6.84
C THR A 155 1.52 4.87 -8.07
N ASP A 156 2.69 4.89 -8.70
CA ASP A 156 2.93 5.61 -9.94
C ASP A 156 2.04 5.11 -11.10
N THR A 157 1.93 5.91 -12.15
CA THR A 157 1.09 5.60 -13.31
C THR A 157 1.64 4.47 -14.18
N SER A 158 2.94 4.18 -14.13
CA SER A 158 3.55 3.07 -14.87
C SER A 158 3.22 1.70 -14.28
N MET A 159 2.87 1.64 -13.00
CA MET A 159 2.60 0.42 -12.22
C MET A 159 3.73 -0.62 -12.27
N LEU A 160 4.96 -0.20 -12.53
CA LEU A 160 6.12 -1.09 -12.56
C LEU A 160 6.56 -1.53 -11.15
N ARG A 161 6.09 -0.85 -10.12
CA ARG A 161 6.33 -1.15 -8.71
C ARG A 161 4.99 -1.26 -7.97
N PRO A 162 4.21 -2.34 -8.18
CA PRO A 162 2.93 -2.50 -7.48
C PRO A 162 3.15 -2.63 -5.98
N GLN A 163 2.32 -1.94 -5.23
CA GLN A 163 2.23 -2.11 -3.78
C GLN A 163 1.17 -3.14 -3.45
N VAL A 164 1.36 -3.79 -2.31
CA VAL A 164 0.33 -4.64 -1.72
C VAL A 164 -0.27 -3.92 -0.53
N PHE A 165 -1.57 -3.83 -0.53
CA PHE A 165 -2.40 -3.35 0.58
C PHE A 165 -3.07 -4.54 1.23
N ALA A 166 -3.24 -4.48 2.53
CA ALA A 166 -4.00 -5.46 3.25
C ALA A 166 -4.83 -4.79 4.36
N LEU A 167 -5.98 -5.37 4.62
CA LEU A 167 -6.90 -4.95 5.68
C LEU A 167 -7.31 -6.18 6.47
N GLN A 168 -7.23 -6.08 7.78
CA GLN A 168 -7.82 -7.02 8.70
C GLN A 168 -8.84 -6.27 9.56
N GLU A 169 -10.06 -6.76 9.58
CA GLU A 169 -11.18 -6.23 10.36
C GLU A 169 -11.65 -7.33 11.32
N GLY A 170 -11.67 -7.04 12.60
CA GLY A 170 -12.03 -8.00 13.62
C GLY A 170 -12.12 -7.31 14.97
N GLU A 171 -11.67 -7.97 16.01
CA GLU A 171 -11.54 -7.36 17.35
C GLU A 171 -10.53 -6.21 17.34
N VAL A 172 -9.45 -6.38 16.55
CA VAL A 172 -8.46 -5.34 16.27
C VAL A 172 -8.44 -5.11 14.77
N GLN A 173 -8.46 -3.84 14.36
CA GLN A 173 -8.36 -3.44 12.97
C GLN A 173 -6.91 -3.06 12.64
N ILE A 174 -6.38 -3.58 11.52
CA ILE A 174 -5.06 -3.21 11.02
C ILE A 174 -5.06 -3.03 9.51
N GLY A 175 -4.47 -1.93 9.05
CA GLY A 175 -4.18 -1.65 7.65
C GLY A 175 -2.68 -1.75 7.40
N LEU A 176 -2.28 -2.45 6.35
CA LEU A 176 -0.89 -2.69 6.00
C LEU A 176 -0.63 -2.29 4.54
N ILE A 177 0.53 -1.69 4.30
CA ILE A 177 1.02 -1.34 2.97
C ILE A 177 2.47 -1.83 2.87
N CYS A 178 2.78 -2.59 1.83
CA CYS A 178 4.14 -3.10 1.64
C CYS A 178 4.48 -3.26 0.15
N SER A 179 5.77 -3.35 -0.17
CA SER A 179 6.22 -3.71 -1.52
C SER A 179 5.92 -5.16 -1.89
N GLU A 180 5.84 -6.04 -0.88
CA GLU A 180 5.71 -7.48 -1.08
C GLU A 180 4.65 -8.08 -0.15
N LYS A 181 3.82 -8.98 -0.69
CA LYS A 181 2.82 -9.70 0.10
C LYS A 181 3.44 -10.51 1.24
N GLN A 182 4.58 -11.12 0.98
CA GLN A 182 5.31 -11.94 1.97
C GLN A 182 5.69 -11.14 3.22
N ALA A 183 6.00 -9.85 3.07
CA ALA A 183 6.30 -8.98 4.21
C ALA A 183 5.05 -8.70 5.04
N ILE A 184 3.89 -8.54 4.41
CA ILE A 184 2.61 -8.43 5.11
C ILE A 184 2.29 -9.71 5.88
N ASP A 185 2.41 -10.87 5.21
CA ASP A 185 2.14 -12.16 5.83
C ASP A 185 3.05 -12.42 7.03
N ALA A 186 4.36 -12.13 6.91
CA ALA A 186 5.30 -12.26 8.02
C ALA A 186 4.97 -11.31 9.18
N THR A 187 4.55 -10.09 8.89
CA THR A 187 4.12 -9.12 9.91
C THR A 187 2.89 -9.63 10.65
N LEU A 188 1.87 -10.09 9.93
CA LEU A 188 0.64 -10.61 10.55
C LEU A 188 0.89 -11.88 11.35
N GLN A 189 1.77 -12.78 10.88
CA GLN A 189 2.18 -13.97 11.62
C GLN A 189 2.87 -13.62 12.94
N ASN A 190 3.76 -12.63 12.93
CA ASN A 190 4.43 -12.17 14.15
C ASN A 190 3.43 -11.52 15.13
N LEU A 191 2.55 -10.65 14.65
CA LEU A 191 1.51 -10.04 15.47
C LEU A 191 0.57 -11.08 16.08
N ALA A 192 0.14 -12.07 15.30
CA ALA A 192 -0.72 -13.15 15.78
C ALA A 192 -0.02 -14.10 16.77
N ALA A 193 1.31 -14.17 16.74
CA ALA A 193 2.08 -14.92 17.72
C ALA A 193 2.22 -14.17 19.06
N GLU A 194 2.14 -12.85 19.05
CA GLU A 194 2.24 -12.00 20.23
C GLU A 194 0.87 -11.68 20.86
N ASP A 195 -0.17 -11.55 20.03
CA ASP A 195 -1.53 -11.14 20.44
C ASP A 195 -2.58 -11.90 19.62
N ASP A 196 -3.39 -12.71 20.31
CA ASP A 196 -4.40 -13.59 19.71
C ASP A 196 -5.59 -12.86 19.07
N ARG A 197 -5.69 -11.54 19.27
CA ARG A 197 -6.67 -10.70 18.59
C ARG A 197 -6.33 -10.47 17.11
N PHE A 198 -5.07 -10.66 16.72
CA PHE A 198 -4.64 -10.62 15.33
C PHE A 198 -4.80 -12.00 14.66
N CYS A 199 -5.09 -11.99 13.36
CA CYS A 199 -5.05 -13.20 12.53
C CYS A 199 -3.75 -13.22 11.72
N PRO A 200 -3.19 -14.41 11.43
CA PRO A 200 -1.93 -14.54 10.68
C PRO A 200 -2.07 -14.21 9.18
N VAL A 201 -3.28 -13.93 8.71
CA VAL A 201 -3.60 -13.52 7.35
C VAL A 201 -4.61 -12.38 7.37
N ALA A 202 -4.54 -11.47 6.40
CA ALA A 202 -5.52 -10.41 6.27
C ALA A 202 -6.84 -10.91 5.67
N ASP A 203 -7.94 -10.20 5.98
CA ASP A 203 -9.25 -10.47 5.39
C ASP A 203 -9.29 -10.09 3.90
N LYS A 204 -8.47 -9.10 3.52
CA LYS A 204 -8.38 -8.64 2.14
C LYS A 204 -6.96 -8.23 1.78
N TYR A 205 -6.53 -8.62 0.57
CA TYR A 205 -5.30 -8.17 -0.10
C TYR A 205 -5.65 -7.57 -1.46
N TRP A 206 -5.00 -6.48 -1.83
CA TRP A 206 -5.20 -5.86 -3.16
C TRP A 206 -4.01 -4.98 -3.54
N ASN A 207 -3.99 -4.57 -4.82
CA ASN A 207 -3.03 -3.63 -5.38
C ASN A 207 -3.74 -2.38 -5.89
N ALA A 208 -3.08 -1.24 -5.86
CA ALA A 208 -3.57 -0.03 -6.48
C ALA A 208 -3.28 -0.02 -7.99
N ARG A 209 -4.11 0.68 -8.76
CA ARG A 209 -3.93 0.91 -10.20
C ARG A 209 -3.55 2.35 -10.44
N GLY A 210 -2.27 2.63 -10.56
CA GLY A 210 -1.74 3.97 -10.81
C GLY A 210 -2.45 4.70 -11.94
N GLY A 211 -2.92 5.91 -11.68
CA GLY A 211 -3.62 6.74 -12.66
C GLY A 211 -4.98 6.22 -13.13
N SER A 212 -5.58 5.24 -12.47
CA SER A 212 -6.87 4.68 -12.90
C SER A 212 -8.08 5.52 -12.46
N ALA A 213 -9.17 5.45 -13.24
CA ALA A 213 -10.46 6.01 -12.84
C ALA A 213 -11.17 5.17 -11.76
N ALA A 214 -10.69 3.96 -11.47
CA ALA A 214 -11.31 3.06 -10.49
C ALA A 214 -10.90 3.37 -9.04
N ASP A 215 -9.60 3.50 -8.79
CA ASP A 215 -9.04 3.74 -7.43
C ASP A 215 -8.06 4.92 -7.37
N GLY A 216 -7.66 5.46 -8.52
CA GLY A 216 -6.76 6.59 -8.65
C GLY A 216 -5.31 6.26 -8.27
N GLY A 217 -4.97 4.98 -8.13
CA GLY A 217 -3.63 4.54 -7.76
C GLY A 217 -3.28 4.73 -6.30
N ALA A 218 -4.27 4.99 -5.43
CA ALA A 218 -3.99 5.25 -4.03
C ALA A 218 -5.06 4.71 -3.08
N PHE A 219 -4.60 4.26 -1.90
CA PHE A 219 -5.47 3.92 -0.78
C PHE A 219 -4.98 4.59 0.50
N ILE A 220 -5.95 5.01 1.30
CA ILE A 220 -5.78 5.82 2.48
C ILE A 220 -6.42 5.12 3.66
N PHE A 221 -5.61 4.62 4.58
CA PHE A 221 -6.05 4.16 5.88
C PHE A 221 -6.09 5.35 6.83
N THR A 222 -7.26 5.63 7.39
CA THR A 222 -7.47 6.75 8.32
C THR A 222 -7.88 6.21 9.68
N VAL A 223 -7.10 6.52 10.72
CA VAL A 223 -7.46 6.31 12.11
C VAL A 223 -8.04 7.60 12.66
N ARG A 224 -9.28 7.54 13.09
CA ARG A 224 -10.03 8.69 13.62
C ARG A 224 -10.89 8.31 14.83
N ASP A 225 -11.46 9.29 15.48
CA ASP A 225 -12.45 9.07 16.53
C ASP A 225 -13.67 8.32 15.98
N ALA A 226 -14.11 7.27 16.65
CA ALA A 226 -15.27 6.48 16.24
C ALA A 226 -16.60 7.18 16.51
N GLY A 227 -16.59 8.36 17.12
CA GLY A 227 -17.80 9.15 17.41
C GLY A 227 -18.68 8.55 18.51
N ARG A 228 -18.20 7.56 19.24
CA ARG A 228 -18.97 6.87 20.30
C ARG A 228 -18.93 7.58 21.65
N GLY A 229 -18.10 8.61 21.80
CA GLY A 229 -17.93 9.36 23.05
C GLY A 229 -17.11 8.65 24.14
N ASP A 230 -16.61 7.46 23.87
CA ASP A 230 -15.78 6.64 24.77
C ASP A 230 -14.27 6.74 24.48
N GLY A 231 -13.89 7.60 23.52
CA GLY A 231 -12.52 7.77 23.04
C GLY A 231 -12.02 6.65 22.13
N SER A 232 -12.90 5.71 21.75
CA SER A 232 -12.54 4.63 20.82
C SER A 232 -12.17 5.19 19.44
N LYS A 233 -11.21 4.52 18.77
CA LYS A 233 -10.78 4.85 17.42
C LYS A 233 -11.35 3.83 16.44
N GLU A 234 -11.51 4.25 15.19
CA GLU A 234 -11.86 3.38 14.07
C GLU A 234 -10.83 3.53 12.95
N LEU A 235 -10.57 2.44 12.25
CA LEU A 235 -9.79 2.42 11.02
C LEU A 235 -10.75 2.41 9.83
N VAL A 236 -10.59 3.38 8.92
CA VAL A 236 -11.35 3.44 7.67
C VAL A 236 -10.36 3.44 6.51
N CYS A 237 -10.59 2.60 5.50
CA CYS A 237 -9.82 2.61 4.27
C CYS A 237 -10.66 3.19 3.13
N THR A 238 -10.09 4.14 2.40
CA THR A 238 -10.71 4.70 1.18
C THR A 238 -9.72 4.71 0.03
N ASN A 239 -10.22 4.72 -1.22
CA ASN A 239 -9.39 5.03 -2.37
C ASN A 239 -9.17 6.55 -2.51
N LYS A 240 -8.46 6.98 -3.58
CA LYS A 240 -8.23 8.40 -3.93
C LYS A 240 -9.52 9.24 -3.93
N PHE A 241 -10.64 8.66 -4.37
CA PHE A 241 -11.92 9.35 -4.55
C PHE A 241 -12.80 9.34 -3.28
N GLY A 242 -12.27 8.84 -2.17
CA GLY A 242 -13.03 8.71 -0.92
C GLY A 242 -13.98 7.51 -0.88
N THR A 243 -13.95 6.62 -1.88
CA THR A 243 -14.79 5.43 -1.89
C THR A 243 -14.26 4.43 -0.86
N PRO A 244 -15.09 3.98 0.10
CA PRO A 244 -14.66 3.03 1.12
C PRO A 244 -14.26 1.68 0.53
N VAL A 245 -13.15 1.15 1.03
CA VAL A 245 -12.73 -0.24 0.82
C VAL A 245 -13.19 -1.04 2.02
N ARG A 246 -13.91 -2.11 1.76
CA ARG A 246 -14.42 -3.03 2.79
C ARG A 246 -14.01 -4.46 2.48
N THR A 247 -13.91 -5.26 3.49
CA THR A 247 -13.85 -6.71 3.30
C THR A 247 -15.20 -7.22 2.80
N PRO A 248 -15.24 -8.25 1.94
CA PRO A 248 -16.50 -8.88 1.54
C PRO A 248 -17.27 -9.39 2.77
N GLU A 249 -18.60 -9.30 2.73
CA GLU A 249 -19.44 -9.91 3.77
C GLU A 249 -19.10 -11.40 3.94
N GLY A 250 -18.98 -11.85 5.18
CA GLY A 250 -18.60 -13.21 5.54
C GLY A 250 -17.09 -13.46 5.60
N GLN A 251 -16.24 -12.52 5.17
CA GLN A 251 -14.78 -12.63 5.25
C GLN A 251 -14.15 -11.82 6.40
N ALA A 252 -14.84 -10.80 6.90
CA ALA A 252 -14.36 -9.89 7.94
C ALA A 252 -14.01 -10.58 9.28
N HIS A 253 -14.26 -11.86 9.41
CA HIS A 253 -13.94 -12.69 10.58
C HIS A 253 -13.45 -14.06 10.16
N PHE A 254 -12.84 -14.17 8.99
CA PHE A 254 -12.25 -15.42 8.53
C PHE A 254 -11.10 -15.77 9.48
N ARG A 255 -11.45 -16.44 10.56
CA ARG A 255 -10.47 -17.20 11.33
C ARG A 255 -10.27 -18.50 10.57
N PRO A 256 -9.05 -18.78 10.07
CA PRO A 256 -8.78 -20.09 9.52
C PRO A 256 -9.09 -21.12 10.61
N SER A 257 -10.23 -21.80 10.50
CA SER A 257 -10.56 -22.97 11.36
C SER A 257 -9.57 -24.12 11.14
N LEU A 258 -8.54 -23.89 10.39
CA LEU A 258 -7.51 -24.80 9.91
C LEU A 258 -6.43 -25.12 10.95
N GLY A 259 -6.56 -24.67 12.20
CA GLY A 259 -5.58 -24.99 13.22
C GLY A 259 -4.16 -24.52 12.91
N LEU A 260 -4.02 -23.51 12.04
CA LEU A 260 -2.76 -22.88 11.68
C LEU A 260 -2.30 -21.98 12.84
N ARG A 261 -1.97 -22.59 13.96
CA ARG A 261 -1.15 -21.94 14.97
C ARG A 261 0.26 -21.85 14.40
N ALA A 262 0.91 -20.72 14.65
CA ALA A 262 2.24 -20.32 14.17
C ALA A 262 3.42 -21.28 14.52
N ALA A 263 3.16 -22.52 14.86
CA ALA A 263 4.15 -23.53 15.23
C ALA A 263 4.61 -24.41 14.06
N ASP A 264 3.93 -24.39 12.92
CA ASP A 264 4.27 -25.27 11.80
C ASP A 264 4.88 -24.48 10.65
N ASN A 265 6.05 -24.89 10.26
CA ASN A 265 6.93 -24.35 9.23
C ASN A 265 6.18 -23.83 8.00
N GLY A 266 6.46 -22.58 7.58
CA GLY A 266 5.72 -21.84 6.54
C GLY A 266 5.54 -22.55 5.18
N ASN A 267 6.26 -23.64 4.91
CA ASN A 267 6.10 -24.46 3.72
C ASN A 267 4.87 -25.39 3.77
N GLU A 268 4.43 -25.81 4.97
CA GLU A 268 3.24 -26.64 5.11
C GLU A 268 1.94 -25.83 4.99
N ILE A 269 1.97 -24.56 5.37
CA ILE A 269 0.83 -23.64 5.26
C ILE A 269 0.43 -23.46 3.80
N SER A 270 1.38 -23.18 2.92
CA SER A 270 1.12 -23.01 1.49
C SER A 270 0.56 -24.28 0.85
N ALA A 271 1.12 -25.43 1.17
CA ALA A 271 0.64 -26.73 0.66
C ALA A 271 -0.76 -27.09 1.19
N THR A 272 -1.06 -26.76 2.44
CA THR A 272 -2.36 -27.04 3.06
C THR A 272 -3.44 -26.11 2.52
N VAL A 273 -3.14 -24.81 2.36
CA VAL A 273 -4.07 -23.85 1.75
C VAL A 273 -4.39 -24.23 0.30
N VAL A 274 -3.38 -24.56 -0.49
CA VAL A 274 -3.56 -25.00 -1.88
C VAL A 274 -4.34 -26.31 -1.96
N ARG A 275 -4.09 -27.27 -1.07
CA ARG A 275 -4.88 -28.53 -0.98
C ARG A 275 -6.32 -28.27 -0.54
N SER A 276 -6.54 -27.33 0.39
CA SER A 276 -7.90 -26.94 0.82
C SER A 276 -8.67 -26.27 -0.31
N MET A 277 -7.99 -25.38 -1.07
CA MET A 277 -8.60 -24.75 -2.25
C MET A 277 -8.85 -25.77 -3.36
N ALA A 278 -7.99 -26.77 -3.54
CA ALA A 278 -8.18 -27.85 -4.50
C ALA A 278 -9.28 -28.87 -4.09
N ALA A 279 -9.59 -28.96 -2.79
CA ALA A 279 -10.62 -29.86 -2.23
C ALA A 279 -11.94 -29.14 -1.93
N ALA A 280 -11.97 -27.79 -1.95
CA ALA A 280 -13.20 -27.03 -1.72
C ALA A 280 -14.21 -27.28 -2.84
N ASP A 281 -15.49 -27.30 -2.49
CA ASP A 281 -16.58 -27.30 -3.47
C ASP A 281 -16.49 -26.01 -4.27
N THR A 282 -16.23 -26.19 -5.54
CA THR A 282 -15.71 -25.18 -6.43
C THR A 282 -16.80 -24.40 -7.15
N SER A 283 -18.05 -24.53 -6.72
CA SER A 283 -19.18 -23.80 -7.30
C SER A 283 -18.97 -22.27 -7.24
N ASP A 284 -18.44 -21.77 -6.11
CA ASP A 284 -18.22 -20.32 -5.90
C ASP A 284 -16.99 -19.76 -6.66
N LEU A 285 -16.01 -20.61 -6.99
CA LEU A 285 -14.83 -20.22 -7.78
C LEU A 285 -15.11 -20.16 -9.28
N LYS A 286 -16.20 -20.75 -9.74
CA LYS A 286 -16.60 -20.75 -11.15
C LYS A 286 -16.82 -19.33 -11.66
N ASP A 287 -17.48 -18.50 -10.88
CA ASP A 287 -17.74 -17.10 -11.21
C ASP A 287 -16.47 -16.25 -11.12
N TYR A 288 -15.57 -16.57 -10.19
CA TYR A 288 -14.30 -15.89 -10.06
C TYR A 288 -13.39 -16.13 -11.27
N GLY A 289 -13.27 -17.37 -11.74
CA GLY A 289 -12.45 -17.71 -12.89
C GLY A 289 -12.93 -17.04 -14.18
N THR A 290 -14.23 -17.00 -14.42
CA THR A 290 -14.80 -16.38 -15.63
C THR A 290 -14.68 -14.85 -15.64
N THR A 291 -14.72 -14.22 -14.46
CA THR A 291 -14.70 -12.77 -14.33
C THR A 291 -13.26 -12.19 -14.33
N HIS A 292 -12.29 -12.91 -13.74
CA HIS A 292 -10.94 -12.41 -13.49
C HIS A 292 -9.87 -12.99 -14.41
N LEU A 293 -10.14 -14.11 -15.07
CA LEU A 293 -9.22 -14.78 -15.98
C LEU A 293 -9.92 -15.08 -17.32
N PRO A 294 -10.14 -14.06 -18.18
CA PRO A 294 -10.79 -14.25 -19.46
C PRO A 294 -10.06 -15.30 -20.31
N GLY A 295 -10.79 -16.28 -20.82
CA GLY A 295 -10.24 -17.38 -21.62
C GLY A 295 -9.87 -18.63 -20.83
N TRP A 296 -10.00 -18.59 -19.50
CA TRP A 296 -9.89 -19.79 -18.67
C TRP A 296 -11.27 -20.15 -18.14
N ASP A 297 -11.73 -21.34 -18.49
CA ASP A 297 -12.88 -21.88 -17.81
C ASP A 297 -12.45 -22.48 -16.46
N TYR A 298 -13.39 -22.57 -15.54
CA TYR A 298 -13.14 -23.08 -14.21
C TYR A 298 -12.57 -24.52 -14.18
N PRO A 299 -13.04 -25.49 -14.99
CA PRO A 299 -12.42 -26.80 -15.12
C PRO A 299 -10.95 -26.76 -15.51
N ALA A 300 -10.57 -25.91 -16.48
CA ALA A 300 -9.19 -25.75 -16.92
C ALA A 300 -8.30 -25.15 -15.81
N LEU A 301 -8.79 -24.13 -15.08
CA LEU A 301 -8.07 -23.56 -13.95
C LEU A 301 -7.91 -24.56 -12.81
N SER A 302 -8.96 -25.31 -12.47
CA SER A 302 -8.92 -26.35 -11.44
C SER A 302 -7.97 -27.49 -11.82
N HIS A 303 -7.94 -27.88 -13.09
CA HIS A 303 -7.02 -28.88 -13.62
C HIS A 303 -5.59 -28.39 -13.52
N PHE A 304 -5.31 -27.18 -13.99
CA PHE A 304 -4.00 -26.57 -13.93
C PHE A 304 -3.47 -26.44 -12.48
N CYS A 305 -4.30 -25.99 -11.54
CA CYS A 305 -3.92 -25.92 -10.13
C CYS A 305 -3.61 -27.31 -9.53
N ARG A 306 -4.35 -28.35 -9.90
CA ARG A 306 -4.07 -29.74 -9.48
C ARG A 306 -2.77 -30.25 -10.07
N GLU A 307 -2.52 -30.02 -11.35
CA GLU A 307 -1.26 -30.40 -12.00
C GLU A 307 -0.07 -29.69 -11.35
N LEU A 308 -0.18 -28.38 -11.02
CA LEU A 308 0.87 -27.65 -10.31
C LEU A 308 1.14 -28.24 -8.92
N VAL A 309 0.09 -28.63 -8.18
CA VAL A 309 0.23 -29.29 -6.87
C VAL A 309 0.92 -30.64 -7.01
N ASP A 310 0.51 -31.45 -7.99
CA ASP A 310 1.08 -32.77 -8.24
C ASP A 310 2.51 -32.70 -8.77
N GLN A 311 2.85 -31.69 -9.60
CA GLN A 311 4.19 -31.44 -10.10
C GLN A 311 5.08 -30.79 -9.03
N GLY A 312 4.56 -29.89 -8.22
CA GLY A 312 5.27 -29.27 -7.10
C GLY A 312 5.64 -30.29 -6.02
N ALA A 313 4.78 -31.28 -5.78
CA ALA A 313 5.08 -32.42 -4.91
C ALA A 313 6.19 -33.34 -5.47
N LYS A 314 6.49 -33.26 -6.79
CA LYS A 314 7.50 -34.07 -7.46
C LYS A 314 8.81 -33.33 -7.78
N ASN A 315 8.78 -32.01 -7.97
CA ASN A 315 9.91 -31.29 -8.58
C ASN A 315 10.08 -29.89 -8.00
N ASP A 316 10.08 -29.55 -6.83
CA ASP A 316 10.50 -28.24 -6.27
C ASP A 316 10.34 -26.97 -7.19
N THR A 317 9.69 -27.10 -8.34
CA THR A 317 9.50 -26.10 -9.38
C THR A 317 8.24 -25.24 -9.21
N ALA A 318 7.46 -25.47 -8.17
CA ALA A 318 6.33 -24.61 -7.82
C ALA A 318 6.77 -23.33 -7.04
N LYS A 319 8.05 -22.97 -7.15
CA LYS A 319 8.64 -21.76 -6.54
C LYS A 319 8.83 -20.60 -7.51
N THR A 320 8.27 -20.65 -8.70
CA THR A 320 8.27 -19.53 -9.65
C THR A 320 6.90 -18.94 -9.87
#